data_09fed456dfe891555751069f054b6ee2
#
_entry.id   09fed456dfe891555751069f054b6ee2
#
_cell.length_a   1.000
_cell.length_b   1.000
_cell.length_c   1.000
_cell.angle_alpha   90.00
_cell.angle_beta   90.00
_cell.angle_gamma   90.00
#
_symmetry.space_group_name_H-M   'P 1'
#
loop_
_entity.id
_entity.type
_entity.pdbx_description
1 polymer ?
#
loop_
_entity_poly.entity_id
_entity_poly.type
_entity_poly.pdbx_seq_one_letter_code
_entity_poly.pdbx_strand_id
1 'polypeptide(L)'
;CMRRMTLYILLGIIISITIAGIAFLHQPSFGRLPKGERLERIKRSPNYREGEFRNIDTTILMTSHKSRLSGIWSFLFRKVEGLRPDEPIPAIKTALRKIPLEENALVWFGHSSYLLQVDEKRILVDPVFCMASPVSFVNKPFRGTEIYSPDDMPDIDYLVISHDHWDHLDYHTVKQLK
;
A
#
# COMPACT_ATOMS: atom_id res chain seq x y z
N CYS A 1 42.22 8.06 25.14
CA CYS A 1 41.68 6.70 24.96
C CYS A 1 40.14 6.74 24.87
N MET A 2 39.41 7.26 25.85
CA MET A 2 37.94 7.33 25.88
C MET A 2 37.30 7.99 24.64
N ARG A 3 37.78 9.16 24.21
CA ARG A 3 37.23 9.85 23.04
C ARG A 3 37.31 9.04 21.74
N ARG A 4 38.39 8.29 21.53
CA ARG A 4 38.51 7.41 20.34
C ARG A 4 37.58 6.22 20.42
N MET A 5 37.41 5.63 21.59
CA MET A 5 36.48 4.52 21.81
C MET A 5 35.04 4.95 21.57
N THR A 6 34.61 6.11 22.08
CA THR A 6 33.28 6.70 21.82
C THR A 6 33.07 6.93 20.32
N LEU A 7 34.08 7.45 19.62
CA LEU A 7 33.99 7.66 18.16
C LEU A 7 33.81 6.34 17.41
N TYR A 8 34.54 5.28 17.76
CA TYR A 8 34.37 3.98 17.12
C TYR A 8 33.04 3.33 17.40
N ILE A 9 32.50 3.50 18.61
CA ILE A 9 31.15 3.03 18.95
C ILE A 9 30.08 3.78 18.10
N LEU A 10 30.16 5.11 18.03
CA LEU A 10 29.24 5.90 17.22
C LEU A 10 29.33 5.53 15.74
N LEU A 11 30.53 5.37 15.20
CA LEU A 11 30.73 4.93 13.83
C LEU A 11 30.13 3.54 13.58
N GLY A 12 30.35 2.60 14.49
CA GLY A 12 29.76 1.27 14.43
C GLY A 12 28.24 1.29 14.44
N ILE A 13 27.62 2.14 15.27
CA ILE A 13 26.17 2.34 15.31
C ILE A 13 25.66 2.91 13.98
N ILE A 14 26.30 3.94 13.45
CA ILE A 14 25.93 4.55 12.17
C ILE A 14 26.00 3.53 11.04
N ILE A 15 27.09 2.77 10.95
CA ILE A 15 27.27 1.73 9.94
C ILE A 15 26.16 0.66 10.08
N SER A 16 25.87 0.21 11.30
CA SER A 16 24.84 -0.80 11.55
C SER A 16 23.44 -0.30 11.14
N ILE A 17 23.10 0.93 11.49
CA ILE A 17 21.82 1.56 11.09
C ILE A 17 21.74 1.69 9.57
N THR A 18 22.85 2.09 8.92
CA THR A 18 22.90 2.22 7.46
C THR A 18 22.69 0.87 6.78
N ILE A 19 23.38 -0.18 7.23
CA ILE A 19 23.23 -1.54 6.70
C ILE A 19 21.80 -2.05 6.91
N ALA A 20 21.24 -1.87 8.10
CA ALA A 20 19.86 -2.26 8.40
C ALA A 20 18.86 -1.51 7.51
N GLY A 21 19.05 -0.20 7.30
CA GLY A 21 18.23 0.62 6.39
C GLY A 21 18.30 0.14 4.94
N ILE A 22 19.50 -0.14 4.45
CA ILE A 22 19.71 -0.70 3.10
C ILE A 22 19.01 -2.05 2.98
N ALA A 23 19.23 -2.96 3.91
CA ALA A 23 18.59 -4.28 3.90
C ALA A 23 17.06 -4.18 3.95
N PHE A 24 16.53 -3.27 4.75
CA PHE A 24 15.09 -3.00 4.83
C PHE A 24 14.52 -2.52 3.49
N LEU A 25 15.15 -1.53 2.85
CA LEU A 25 14.72 -0.98 1.56
C LEU A 25 14.89 -1.94 0.38
N HIS A 26 15.70 -3.01 0.53
CA HIS A 26 15.90 -4.04 -0.48
C HIS A 26 14.93 -5.22 -0.37
N GLN A 27 14.00 -5.18 0.59
CA GLN A 27 12.97 -6.23 0.70
C GLN A 27 12.09 -6.27 -0.56
N PRO A 28 11.61 -7.45 -0.97
CA PRO A 28 10.77 -7.60 -2.16
C PRO A 28 9.52 -6.74 -2.18
N SER A 29 8.98 -6.42 -1.01
CA SER A 29 7.81 -5.57 -0.82
C SER A 29 7.98 -4.11 -1.28
N PHE A 30 9.23 -3.63 -1.40
CA PHE A 30 9.51 -2.32 -2.00
C PHE A 30 9.56 -2.33 -3.52
N GLY A 31 9.42 -3.51 -4.14
CA GLY A 31 9.47 -3.64 -5.59
C GLY A 31 10.87 -3.39 -6.18
N ARG A 32 10.91 -3.26 -7.49
CA ARG A 32 12.13 -2.94 -8.25
C ARG A 32 11.77 -2.11 -9.46
N LEU A 33 12.61 -1.15 -9.78
CA LEU A 33 12.49 -0.38 -11.01
C LEU A 33 12.53 -1.30 -12.25
N PRO A 34 11.71 -1.04 -13.26
CA PRO A 34 11.66 -1.83 -14.47
C PRO A 34 12.99 -1.76 -15.23
N LYS A 35 13.40 -2.89 -15.84
CA LYS A 35 14.61 -3.01 -16.65
C LYS A 35 14.31 -3.84 -17.91
N GLY A 36 15.21 -3.78 -18.90
CA GLY A 36 15.13 -4.57 -20.12
C GLY A 36 13.81 -4.40 -20.88
N GLU A 37 13.25 -5.45 -21.40
CA GLU A 37 12.03 -5.44 -22.22
C GLU A 37 10.82 -4.81 -21.52
N ARG A 38 10.71 -5.00 -20.19
CA ARG A 38 9.64 -4.37 -19.39
C ARG A 38 9.75 -2.85 -19.43
N LEU A 39 10.96 -2.30 -19.30
CA LEU A 39 11.18 -0.86 -19.38
C LEU A 39 10.87 -0.35 -20.80
N GLU A 40 11.30 -1.08 -21.85
CA GLU A 40 11.04 -0.69 -23.23
C GLU A 40 9.52 -0.71 -23.55
N ARG A 41 8.78 -1.66 -23.00
CA ARG A 41 7.32 -1.66 -23.10
C ARG A 41 6.69 -0.44 -22.39
N ILE A 42 7.17 -0.10 -21.19
CA ILE A 42 6.70 1.04 -20.40
C ILE A 42 6.96 2.35 -21.13
N LYS A 43 8.12 2.52 -21.75
CA LYS A 43 8.49 3.71 -22.54
C LYS A 43 7.56 3.98 -23.73
N ARG A 44 6.81 2.98 -24.21
CA ARG A 44 5.84 3.16 -25.29
C ARG A 44 4.54 3.81 -24.82
N SER A 45 4.31 3.90 -23.51
CA SER A 45 3.14 4.57 -22.96
C SER A 45 3.27 6.10 -23.12
N PRO A 46 2.24 6.81 -23.63
CA PRO A 46 2.25 8.26 -23.72
C PRO A 46 2.31 8.93 -22.33
N ASN A 47 1.95 8.19 -21.29
CA ASN A 47 2.01 8.64 -19.90
C ASN A 47 3.40 8.51 -19.27
N TYR A 48 4.34 7.76 -19.90
CA TYR A 48 5.67 7.58 -19.34
C TYR A 48 6.65 8.61 -19.91
N ARG A 49 7.00 9.60 -19.09
CA ARG A 49 7.87 10.73 -19.48
C ARG A 49 8.87 11.02 -18.35
N GLU A 50 10.11 11.32 -18.74
CA GLU A 50 11.19 11.67 -17.79
C GLU A 50 11.44 10.64 -16.68
N GLY A 51 11.24 9.34 -16.99
CA GLY A 51 11.53 8.25 -16.07
C GLY A 51 10.39 7.86 -15.14
N GLU A 52 9.22 8.48 -15.25
CA GLU A 52 8.05 8.20 -14.41
C GLU A 52 6.73 8.25 -15.21
N PHE A 53 5.67 7.67 -14.65
CA PHE A 53 4.33 7.83 -15.17
C PHE A 53 3.75 9.18 -14.73
N ARG A 54 3.19 9.91 -15.68
CA ARG A 54 2.55 11.21 -15.46
C ARG A 54 1.18 11.26 -16.12
N ASN A 55 0.30 12.04 -15.55
CA ASN A 55 -0.98 12.34 -16.19
C ASN A 55 -0.73 13.04 -17.54
N ILE A 56 -1.59 12.77 -18.54
CA ILE A 56 -1.52 13.44 -19.85
C ILE A 56 -1.70 14.94 -19.66
N ASP A 57 -2.71 15.31 -18.88
CA ASP A 57 -2.98 16.69 -18.50
C ASP A 57 -2.22 17.07 -17.23
N THR A 58 -1.78 18.32 -17.16
CA THR A 58 -1.09 18.83 -15.99
C THR A 58 -2.00 18.83 -14.77
N THR A 59 -1.61 18.07 -13.75
CA THR A 59 -2.34 17.97 -12.48
C THR A 59 -1.57 18.71 -11.40
N ILE A 60 -2.24 19.65 -10.71
CA ILE A 60 -1.68 20.33 -9.55
C ILE A 60 -1.77 19.38 -8.35
N LEU A 61 -0.64 18.77 -7.98
CA LEU A 61 -0.56 17.81 -6.87
C LEU A 61 -0.57 18.47 -5.50
N MET A 62 -0.14 19.74 -5.41
CA MET A 62 -0.03 20.49 -4.16
C MET A 62 -0.80 21.79 -4.26
N THR A 63 -1.96 21.86 -3.62
CA THR A 63 -2.78 23.08 -3.52
C THR A 63 -2.43 23.95 -2.31
N SER A 64 -1.58 23.44 -1.40
CA SER A 64 -1.18 24.12 -0.18
C SER A 64 0.08 24.95 -0.42
N HIS A 65 0.07 26.22 0.02
CA HIS A 65 1.24 27.10 0.04
C HIS A 65 2.22 26.81 1.19
N LYS A 66 1.96 25.76 2.00
CA LYS A 66 2.84 25.37 3.11
C LYS A 66 4.11 24.70 2.58
N SER A 67 5.24 24.93 3.23
CA SER A 67 6.48 24.23 2.91
C SER A 67 6.33 22.71 3.17
N ARG A 68 7.08 21.89 2.43
CA ARG A 68 7.11 20.43 2.61
C ARG A 68 7.44 20.04 4.06
N LEU A 69 8.38 20.75 4.69
CA LEU A 69 8.77 20.50 6.09
C LEU A 69 7.61 20.78 7.07
N SER A 70 6.85 21.86 6.85
CA SER A 70 5.66 22.17 7.65
C SER A 70 4.56 21.10 7.45
N GLY A 71 4.42 20.57 6.24
CA GLY A 71 3.51 19.45 5.95
C GLY A 71 3.90 18.19 6.72
N ILE A 72 5.17 17.79 6.65
CA ILE A 72 5.71 16.63 7.38
C ILE A 72 5.55 16.79 8.88
N TRP A 73 5.90 17.96 9.42
CA TRP A 73 5.72 18.27 10.84
C TRP A 73 4.27 18.14 11.27
N SER A 74 3.35 18.73 10.50
CA SER A 74 1.91 18.63 10.79
C SER A 74 1.42 17.17 10.71
N PHE A 75 1.88 16.39 9.76
CA PHE A 75 1.52 14.98 9.63
C PHE A 75 2.00 14.14 10.83
N LEU A 76 3.21 14.38 11.30
CA LEU A 76 3.80 13.60 12.39
C LEU A 76 3.28 13.99 13.79
N PHE A 77 2.99 15.28 14.00
CA PHE A 77 2.79 15.81 15.36
C PHE A 77 1.42 16.46 15.59
N ARG A 78 0.66 16.77 14.54
CA ARG A 78 -0.67 17.35 14.70
C ARG A 78 -1.70 16.28 14.98
N LYS A 79 -2.29 16.31 16.17
CA LYS A 79 -3.49 15.52 16.47
C LYS A 79 -4.69 16.14 15.77
N VAL A 80 -5.45 15.34 15.04
CA VAL A 80 -6.71 15.73 14.41
C VAL A 80 -7.80 14.93 15.10
N GLU A 81 -8.77 15.63 15.71
CA GLU A 81 -9.94 15.00 16.32
C GLU A 81 -10.80 14.34 15.23
N GLY A 82 -11.43 13.22 15.55
CA GLY A 82 -12.28 12.48 14.62
C GLY A 82 -11.55 11.78 13.46
N LEU A 83 -10.21 11.74 13.50
CA LEU A 83 -9.43 11.06 12.45
C LEU A 83 -9.66 9.55 12.42
N ARG A 84 -10.02 8.97 13.56
CA ARG A 84 -10.31 7.53 13.69
C ARG A 84 -11.63 7.36 14.44
N PRO A 85 -12.45 6.36 14.06
CA PRO A 85 -13.62 6.00 14.83
C PRO A 85 -13.22 5.55 16.25
N ASP A 86 -13.98 5.98 17.25
CA ASP A 86 -13.77 5.55 18.64
C ASP A 86 -14.16 4.09 18.82
N GLU A 87 -15.24 3.67 18.16
CA GLU A 87 -15.74 2.31 18.17
C GLU A 87 -15.33 1.55 16.89
N PRO A 88 -15.25 0.20 16.97
CA PRO A 88 -15.05 -0.62 15.77
C PRO A 88 -16.13 -0.37 14.72
N ILE A 89 -15.75 -0.32 13.46
CA ILE A 89 -16.71 -0.21 12.36
C ILE A 89 -17.54 -1.50 12.32
N PRO A 90 -18.89 -1.40 12.37
CA PRO A 90 -19.73 -2.57 12.22
C PRO A 90 -19.46 -3.26 10.88
N ALA A 91 -19.16 -4.55 10.92
CA ALA A 91 -18.88 -5.32 9.72
C ALA A 91 -19.51 -6.72 9.81
N ILE A 92 -19.97 -7.22 8.67
CA ILE A 92 -20.58 -8.55 8.54
C ILE A 92 -19.70 -9.37 7.62
N LYS A 93 -19.18 -10.50 8.14
CA LYS A 93 -18.41 -11.44 7.33
C LYS A 93 -19.35 -12.28 6.47
N THR A 94 -19.32 -12.06 5.17
CA THR A 94 -20.04 -12.85 4.17
C THR A 94 -19.15 -13.98 3.65
N ALA A 95 -19.73 -15.15 3.40
CA ALA A 95 -19.03 -16.27 2.75
C ALA A 95 -18.90 -15.99 1.23
N LEU A 96 -17.85 -15.28 0.82
CA LEU A 96 -17.67 -14.77 -0.54
C LEU A 96 -17.76 -15.88 -1.61
N ARG A 97 -17.23 -17.07 -1.31
CA ARG A 97 -17.26 -18.22 -2.21
C ARG A 97 -18.67 -18.79 -2.44
N LYS A 98 -19.64 -18.41 -1.59
CA LYS A 98 -21.03 -18.86 -1.68
C LYS A 98 -21.93 -17.87 -2.39
N ILE A 99 -21.44 -16.70 -2.77
CA ILE A 99 -22.20 -15.75 -3.59
C ILE A 99 -22.38 -16.39 -4.97
N PRO A 100 -23.64 -16.64 -5.41
CA PRO A 100 -23.92 -17.18 -6.72
C PRO A 100 -23.28 -16.32 -7.82
N LEU A 101 -22.69 -16.97 -8.84
CA LEU A 101 -21.91 -16.22 -9.83
C LEU A 101 -22.77 -15.28 -10.69
N GLU A 102 -24.04 -15.63 -10.88
CA GLU A 102 -25.08 -14.86 -11.57
C GLU A 102 -25.56 -13.64 -10.78
N GLU A 103 -25.26 -13.54 -9.49
CA GLU A 103 -25.62 -12.37 -8.67
C GLU A 103 -24.56 -11.28 -8.79
N ASN A 104 -25.01 -10.05 -9.11
CA ASN A 104 -24.14 -8.89 -9.02
C ASN A 104 -23.97 -8.47 -7.57
N ALA A 105 -22.73 -8.37 -7.11
CA ALA A 105 -22.42 -8.07 -5.74
C ALA A 105 -21.19 -7.14 -5.61
N LEU A 106 -21.25 -6.27 -4.60
CA LEU A 106 -20.10 -5.48 -4.16
C LEU A 106 -19.85 -5.75 -2.68
N VAL A 107 -18.65 -6.21 -2.36
CA VAL A 107 -18.22 -6.40 -0.98
C VAL A 107 -17.03 -5.50 -0.69
N TRP A 108 -17.23 -4.51 0.18
CA TRP A 108 -16.18 -3.59 0.58
C TRP A 108 -15.41 -4.11 1.78
N PHE A 109 -14.08 -4.12 1.70
CA PHE A 109 -13.19 -4.63 2.74
C PHE A 109 -12.57 -3.54 3.60
N GLY A 110 -12.78 -2.30 3.26
CA GLY A 110 -12.18 -1.14 3.90
C GLY A 110 -11.25 -0.38 2.96
N HIS A 111 -11.01 0.89 3.27
CA HIS A 111 -10.24 1.81 2.44
C HIS A 111 -10.65 1.72 0.95
N SER A 112 -9.73 1.35 0.08
CA SER A 112 -9.98 1.17 -1.36
C SER A 112 -10.17 -0.29 -1.78
N SER A 113 -10.17 -1.22 -0.82
CA SER A 113 -10.23 -2.65 -1.09
C SER A 113 -11.68 -3.11 -1.26
N TYR A 114 -12.01 -3.76 -2.37
CA TYR A 114 -13.33 -4.35 -2.58
C TYR A 114 -13.31 -5.50 -3.60
N LEU A 115 -14.28 -6.39 -3.47
CA LEU A 115 -14.63 -7.39 -4.47
C LEU A 115 -15.89 -6.91 -5.20
N LEU A 116 -15.81 -6.82 -6.52
CA LEU A 116 -16.93 -6.59 -7.41
C LEU A 116 -17.22 -7.87 -8.19
N GLN A 117 -18.44 -8.38 -8.09
CA GLN A 117 -18.94 -9.46 -8.93
C GLN A 117 -20.01 -8.89 -9.86
N VAL A 118 -19.78 -8.97 -11.15
CA VAL A 118 -20.68 -8.44 -12.20
C VAL A 118 -20.52 -9.27 -13.48
N ASP A 119 -21.63 -9.57 -14.11
CA ASP A 119 -21.67 -10.37 -15.35
C ASP A 119 -20.83 -11.66 -15.24
N GLU A 120 -21.03 -12.39 -14.15
CA GLU A 120 -20.31 -13.64 -13.85
C GLU A 120 -18.78 -13.51 -13.77
N LYS A 121 -18.29 -12.28 -13.55
CA LYS A 121 -16.87 -11.98 -13.36
C LYS A 121 -16.57 -11.44 -11.97
N ARG A 122 -15.48 -11.88 -11.39
CA ARG A 122 -14.99 -11.42 -10.09
C ARG A 122 -13.75 -10.56 -10.26
N ILE A 123 -13.88 -9.32 -9.85
CA ILE A 123 -12.85 -8.29 -9.94
C ILE A 123 -12.46 -7.91 -8.52
N LEU A 124 -11.22 -8.19 -8.14
CA LEU A 124 -10.67 -7.78 -6.86
C LEU A 124 -9.84 -6.52 -7.04
N VAL A 125 -10.19 -5.46 -6.32
CA VAL A 125 -9.56 -4.14 -6.45
C VAL A 125 -8.79 -3.80 -5.18
N ASP A 126 -7.54 -3.38 -5.36
CA ASP A 126 -6.64 -2.88 -4.30
C ASP A 126 -6.69 -3.71 -3.00
N PRO A 127 -6.51 -5.05 -3.05
CA PRO A 127 -6.66 -5.88 -1.86
C PRO A 127 -5.52 -5.67 -0.86
N VAL A 128 -5.87 -5.22 0.34
CA VAL A 128 -4.95 -5.00 1.46
C VAL A 128 -5.48 -5.72 2.69
N PHE A 129 -5.01 -6.95 2.92
CA PHE A 129 -5.45 -7.79 4.04
C PHE A 129 -4.33 -8.05 5.07
N CYS A 130 -3.07 -7.78 4.71
CA CYS A 130 -1.93 -8.06 5.57
C CYS A 130 -1.25 -6.78 6.08
N MET A 131 -0.84 -5.88 5.18
CA MET A 131 -0.03 -4.72 5.53
C MET A 131 -0.35 -3.51 4.66
N ALA A 132 -0.84 -2.43 5.28
CA ALA A 132 -1.08 -1.14 4.61
C ALA A 132 0.10 -0.16 4.72
N SER A 133 1.27 -0.61 5.18
CA SER A 133 2.48 0.21 5.25
C SER A 133 3.73 -0.67 5.38
N PRO A 134 4.92 -0.17 5.04
CA PRO A 134 6.17 -0.92 5.19
C PRO A 134 6.50 -1.29 6.63
N VAL A 135 5.88 -0.60 7.59
CA VAL A 135 6.03 -0.84 9.02
C VAL A 135 4.65 -1.15 9.59
N SER A 136 4.40 -2.39 9.98
CA SER A 136 3.09 -2.96 10.32
C SER A 136 2.28 -2.22 11.40
N PHE A 137 2.94 -1.42 12.25
CA PHE A 137 2.27 -0.66 13.30
C PHE A 137 1.94 0.79 12.92
N VAL A 138 2.43 1.29 11.78
CA VAL A 138 2.29 2.72 11.40
C VAL A 138 0.93 3.03 10.79
N ASN A 139 0.46 2.21 9.87
CA ASN A 139 -0.82 2.41 9.20
C ASN A 139 -1.65 1.14 9.30
N LYS A 140 -2.53 1.12 10.28
CA LYS A 140 -3.45 -0.01 10.51
C LYS A 140 -4.84 0.32 10.00
N PRO A 141 -5.55 -0.66 9.45
CA PRO A 141 -6.97 -0.52 9.14
C PRO A 141 -7.76 -0.13 10.38
N PHE A 142 -8.93 0.43 10.20
CA PHE A 142 -9.83 0.71 11.31
C PHE A 142 -10.33 -0.60 11.92
N ARG A 143 -10.46 -0.61 13.24
CA ARG A 143 -11.01 -1.77 13.95
C ARG A 143 -12.36 -2.16 13.36
N GLY A 144 -12.58 -3.45 13.14
CA GLY A 144 -13.82 -4.00 12.56
C GLY A 144 -13.73 -4.24 11.05
N THR A 145 -12.78 -3.66 10.30
CA THR A 145 -12.60 -3.95 8.87
C THR A 145 -11.67 -5.14 8.61
N GLU A 146 -10.97 -5.64 9.64
CA GLU A 146 -9.98 -6.73 9.57
C GLU A 146 -10.62 -8.12 9.62
N ILE A 147 -11.76 -8.33 8.96
CA ILE A 147 -12.54 -9.58 9.05
C ILE A 147 -12.26 -10.55 7.90
N TYR A 148 -11.57 -10.11 6.85
CA TYR A 148 -11.21 -10.93 5.69
C TYR A 148 -9.70 -11.12 5.59
N SER A 149 -9.33 -12.21 4.95
CA SER A 149 -7.96 -12.59 4.62
C SER A 149 -7.88 -13.04 3.15
N PRO A 150 -6.67 -13.20 2.57
CA PRO A 150 -6.53 -13.77 1.23
C PRO A 150 -7.21 -15.13 1.07
N ASP A 151 -7.26 -15.95 2.13
CA ASP A 151 -7.87 -17.28 2.12
C ASP A 151 -9.41 -17.24 2.00
N ASP A 152 -10.04 -16.12 2.32
CA ASP A 152 -11.48 -15.95 2.18
C ASP A 152 -11.90 -15.66 0.72
N MET A 153 -10.93 -15.28 -0.14
CA MET A 153 -11.23 -14.88 -1.52
C MET A 153 -11.70 -16.06 -2.37
N PRO A 154 -12.73 -15.87 -3.19
CA PRO A 154 -13.09 -16.82 -4.24
C PRO A 154 -12.07 -16.78 -5.37
N ASP A 155 -12.25 -17.62 -6.40
CA ASP A 155 -11.50 -17.52 -7.65
C ASP A 155 -11.74 -16.14 -8.27
N ILE A 156 -10.66 -15.45 -8.64
CA ILE A 156 -10.68 -14.07 -9.15
C ILE A 156 -10.37 -14.06 -10.64
N ASP A 157 -11.24 -13.44 -11.45
CA ASP A 157 -10.98 -13.26 -12.89
C ASP A 157 -10.01 -12.10 -13.13
N TYR A 158 -10.13 -11.01 -12.38
CA TYR A 158 -9.29 -9.80 -12.55
C TYR A 158 -8.82 -9.26 -11.23
N LEU A 159 -7.52 -9.02 -11.11
CA LEU A 159 -6.91 -8.24 -10.05
C LEU A 159 -6.56 -6.86 -10.58
N VAL A 160 -7.14 -5.83 -10.00
CA VAL A 160 -6.91 -4.43 -10.35
C VAL A 160 -6.15 -3.74 -9.22
N ILE A 161 -5.01 -3.15 -9.53
CA ILE A 161 -4.24 -2.31 -8.62
C ILE A 161 -4.24 -0.91 -9.21
N SER A 162 -4.79 0.06 -8.46
CA SER A 162 -4.91 1.44 -8.92
C SER A 162 -3.55 2.14 -8.97
N HIS A 163 -2.73 1.93 -7.96
CA HIS A 163 -1.36 2.45 -7.87
C HIS A 163 -0.54 1.69 -6.82
N ASP A 164 0.74 2.00 -6.70
CA ASP A 164 1.72 1.24 -5.92
C ASP A 164 1.93 1.73 -4.47
N HIS A 165 1.03 2.53 -3.91
CA HIS A 165 1.05 2.81 -2.49
C HIS A 165 0.70 1.55 -1.68
N TRP A 166 1.23 1.46 -0.46
CA TRP A 166 1.10 0.27 0.39
C TRP A 166 -0.32 -0.03 0.83
N ASP A 167 -1.17 0.97 0.92
CA ASP A 167 -2.59 0.88 1.24
C ASP A 167 -3.47 0.55 0.02
N HIS A 168 -2.85 0.27 -1.14
CA HIS A 168 -3.47 -0.19 -2.38
C HIS A 168 -2.80 -1.45 -2.94
N LEU A 169 -1.47 -1.58 -2.81
CA LEU A 169 -0.69 -2.73 -3.24
C LEU A 169 -0.01 -3.39 -2.04
N ASP A 170 -0.69 -4.34 -1.42
CA ASP A 170 -0.12 -5.16 -0.36
C ASP A 170 0.58 -6.38 -0.97
N TYR A 171 1.92 -6.36 -0.95
CA TYR A 171 2.76 -7.44 -1.46
C TYR A 171 2.40 -8.81 -0.86
N HIS A 172 2.13 -8.86 0.45
CA HIS A 172 1.84 -10.12 1.15
C HIS A 172 0.47 -10.66 0.76
N THR A 173 -0.53 -9.81 0.62
CA THR A 173 -1.85 -10.17 0.13
C THR A 173 -1.77 -10.72 -1.29
N VAL A 174 -1.19 -9.96 -2.23
CA VAL A 174 -1.11 -10.37 -3.65
C VAL A 174 -0.34 -11.68 -3.82
N LYS A 175 0.71 -11.90 -3.03
CA LYS A 175 1.48 -13.15 -3.06
C LYS A 175 0.69 -14.37 -2.58
N GLN A 176 -0.31 -14.18 -1.72
CA GLN A 176 -1.15 -15.26 -1.17
C GLN A 176 -2.40 -15.52 -2.02
N LEU A 177 -2.82 -14.57 -2.85
CA LEU A 177 -3.89 -14.79 -3.83
C LEU A 177 -3.43 -15.84 -4.86
N LYS A 178 -4.28 -16.85 -5.07
CA LYS A 178 -4.01 -17.97 -5.99
C LYS A 178 -4.86 -17.84 -7.24
#